data_f0904b7a1a30e9d3bd87ce70875c5db2
#
_entry.id   f0904b7a1a30e9d3bd87ce70875c5db2
#
_cell.length_a   1.000
_cell.length_b   1.000
_cell.length_c   1.000
_cell.angle_alpha   90.00
_cell.angle_beta   90.00
_cell.angle_gamma   90.00
#
_symmetry.space_group_name_H-M   'P 1'
#
loop_
_entity.id
_entity.type
_entity.pdbx_description
1 polymer ?
#
loop_
_entity_poly.entity_id
_entity_poly.type
_entity_poly.pdbx_seq_one_letter_code
_entity_poly.pdbx_strand_id
1 'polypeptide(L)'
;MARNISDNGLHFTAAFEGFRGTAYRATKDEKYLTIGYGHYGADVKEGAKITEGQALLLLNRDMAKAVAAVDAVAAPTLTQPQFDAVCDLVYNAGAGVIAASTGTGKALRDGDTATLRNKLGQFIYQNGKVLLGLKRRAAGRVALFDGMLWQQAEKVGRAVK
;
A
#
# COMPACT_ATOMS: atom_id res chain seq x y z
N MET A 1 -9.15 -4.24 20.39
CA MET A 1 -9.39 -3.07 19.51
C MET A 1 -8.83 -3.35 18.14
N ALA A 2 -9.51 -2.91 17.10
CA ALA A 2 -9.02 -3.02 15.74
C ALA A 2 -7.77 -2.14 15.53
N ARG A 3 -6.75 -2.68 14.88
CA ARG A 3 -5.56 -1.91 14.49
C ARG A 3 -5.87 -1.09 13.24
N ASN A 4 -5.27 0.07 13.17
CA ASN A 4 -5.31 0.93 12.00
C ASN A 4 -3.92 1.17 11.44
N ILE A 5 -3.85 1.54 10.16
CA ILE A 5 -2.62 2.04 9.57
C ILE A 5 -2.21 3.34 10.29
N SER A 6 -0.91 3.50 10.55
CA SER A 6 -0.39 4.75 11.12
C SER A 6 -0.30 5.86 10.07
N ASP A 7 -0.14 7.10 10.52
CA ASP A 7 0.14 8.23 9.62
C ASP A 7 1.40 7.98 8.78
N ASN A 8 2.43 7.37 9.36
CA ASN A 8 3.64 7.01 8.65
C ASN A 8 3.38 6.00 7.52
N GLY A 9 2.59 4.98 7.78
CA GLY A 9 2.20 3.99 6.77
C GLY A 9 1.31 4.59 5.68
N LEU A 10 0.35 5.43 6.05
CA LEU A 10 -0.53 6.11 5.10
C LEU A 10 0.25 7.02 4.15
N HIS A 11 1.17 7.83 4.67
CA HIS A 11 2.02 8.69 3.86
C HIS A 11 2.97 7.90 2.95
N PHE A 12 3.50 6.76 3.42
CA PHE A 12 4.29 5.87 2.57
C PHE A 12 3.48 5.40 1.35
N THR A 13 2.28 4.90 1.56
CA THR A 13 1.40 4.47 0.48
C THR A 13 1.08 5.64 -0.47
N ALA A 14 0.75 6.81 0.07
CA ALA A 14 0.50 8.02 -0.70
C ALA A 14 1.67 8.39 -1.61
N ALA A 15 2.91 8.31 -1.10
CA ALA A 15 4.11 8.63 -1.84
C ALA A 15 4.30 7.75 -3.09
N PHE A 16 3.92 6.47 -3.01
CA PHE A 16 4.01 5.53 -4.15
C PHE A 16 2.78 5.55 -5.05
N GLU A 17 1.61 5.97 -4.57
CA GLU A 17 0.42 6.14 -5.43
C GLU A 17 0.49 7.40 -6.29
N GLY A 18 1.14 8.46 -5.82
CA GLY A 18 1.28 9.74 -6.51
C GLY A 18 0.01 10.61 -6.43
N PHE A 19 0.19 11.92 -6.26
CA PHE A 19 -0.89 12.88 -6.08
C PHE A 19 -1.30 13.55 -7.40
N ARG A 20 -2.62 13.59 -7.65
CA ARG A 20 -3.22 14.43 -8.70
C ARG A 20 -4.41 15.18 -8.13
N GLY A 21 -4.27 16.49 -8.04
CA GLY A 21 -5.25 17.38 -7.40
C GLY A 21 -6.49 17.64 -8.24
N THR A 22 -6.48 17.33 -9.53
CA THR A 22 -7.62 17.50 -10.45
C THR A 22 -8.07 16.16 -10.99
N ALA A 23 -9.38 15.95 -11.05
CA ALA A 23 -9.97 14.73 -11.60
C ALA A 23 -9.49 14.45 -13.03
N TYR A 24 -9.17 13.22 -13.33
CA TYR A 24 -8.69 12.78 -14.63
C TYR A 24 -9.21 11.40 -15.00
N ARG A 25 -9.14 11.07 -16.27
CA ARG A 25 -9.44 9.73 -16.79
C ARG A 25 -8.12 9.07 -17.19
N ALA A 26 -7.78 7.97 -16.52
CA ALA A 26 -6.50 7.29 -16.76
C ALA A 26 -6.49 6.57 -18.11
N THR A 27 -7.63 5.96 -18.50
CA THR A 27 -7.82 5.34 -19.82
C THR A 27 -9.16 5.76 -20.42
N LYS A 28 -9.29 5.71 -21.74
CA LYS A 28 -10.53 6.11 -22.45
C LYS A 28 -11.74 5.24 -22.07
N ASP A 29 -11.48 4.00 -21.68
CA ASP A 29 -12.53 3.00 -21.42
C ASP A 29 -12.98 2.98 -19.96
N GLU A 30 -12.35 3.76 -19.08
CA GLU A 30 -12.75 3.83 -17.68
C GLU A 30 -14.11 4.51 -17.52
N LYS A 31 -14.99 3.87 -16.75
CA LYS A 31 -16.34 4.38 -16.47
C LYS A 31 -16.32 5.65 -15.62
N TYR A 32 -15.43 5.71 -14.63
CA TYR A 32 -15.34 6.81 -13.67
C TYR A 32 -14.02 7.55 -13.80
N LEU A 33 -13.94 8.69 -13.13
CA LEU A 33 -12.72 9.49 -13.03
C LEU A 33 -11.93 9.11 -11.78
N THR A 34 -10.65 9.48 -11.79
CA THR A 34 -9.71 9.29 -10.69
C THR A 34 -9.26 10.65 -10.16
N ILE A 35 -9.01 10.76 -8.86
CA ILE A 35 -8.51 11.97 -8.21
C ILE A 35 -7.63 11.61 -6.99
N GLY A 36 -6.79 12.52 -6.56
CA GLY A 36 -5.98 12.39 -5.36
C GLY A 36 -4.89 11.34 -5.50
N TYR A 37 -4.84 10.40 -4.60
CA TYR A 37 -3.90 9.27 -4.59
C TYR A 37 -4.51 8.01 -5.20
N GLY A 38 -5.14 8.16 -6.36
CA GLY A 38 -5.73 7.04 -7.08
C GLY A 38 -7.17 6.70 -6.69
N HIS A 39 -7.88 7.61 -6.02
CA HIS A 39 -9.31 7.41 -5.72
C HIS A 39 -10.13 7.40 -7.01
N TYR A 40 -10.73 6.26 -7.33
CA TYR A 40 -11.53 6.02 -8.53
C TYR A 40 -12.98 5.73 -8.13
N GLY A 41 -13.95 6.46 -8.69
CA GLY A 41 -15.33 6.20 -8.34
C GLY A 41 -16.35 7.13 -8.97
N ALA A 42 -17.63 6.78 -8.85
CA ALA A 42 -18.77 7.55 -9.35
C ALA A 42 -18.94 8.90 -8.62
N ASP A 43 -18.33 9.05 -7.47
CA ASP A 43 -18.31 10.29 -6.68
C ASP A 43 -17.32 11.33 -7.22
N VAL A 44 -16.36 10.91 -8.07
CA VAL A 44 -15.41 11.83 -8.71
C VAL A 44 -16.08 12.49 -9.92
N LYS A 45 -16.24 13.81 -9.85
CA LYS A 45 -16.90 14.61 -10.90
C LYS A 45 -15.87 15.29 -11.79
N GLU A 46 -16.23 15.51 -13.04
CA GLU A 46 -15.40 16.25 -13.98
C GLU A 46 -15.12 17.67 -13.44
N GLY A 47 -13.86 18.12 -13.57
CA GLY A 47 -13.43 19.40 -13.04
C GLY A 47 -13.23 19.47 -11.53
N ALA A 48 -13.48 18.38 -10.78
CA ALA A 48 -13.25 18.34 -9.35
C ALA A 48 -11.77 18.55 -9.02
N LYS A 49 -11.54 19.30 -7.93
CA LYS A 49 -10.21 19.58 -7.40
C LYS A 49 -10.18 19.30 -5.90
N ILE A 50 -9.08 18.73 -5.43
CA ILE A 50 -8.86 18.48 -4.00
C ILE A 50 -7.42 18.84 -3.59
N THR A 51 -7.25 19.11 -2.30
CA THR A 51 -5.93 19.29 -1.68
C THR A 51 -5.29 17.94 -1.35
N GLU A 52 -3.99 17.94 -1.07
CA GLU A 52 -3.29 16.75 -0.59
C GLU A 52 -3.89 16.22 0.71
N GLY A 53 -4.28 17.10 1.65
CA GLY A 53 -4.94 16.71 2.89
C GLY A 53 -6.27 15.99 2.67
N GLN A 54 -7.10 16.50 1.76
CA GLN A 54 -8.34 15.84 1.36
C GLN A 54 -8.08 14.50 0.67
N ALA A 55 -7.04 14.42 -0.16
CA ALA A 55 -6.63 13.18 -0.82
C ALA A 55 -6.13 12.12 0.17
N LEU A 56 -5.43 12.50 1.24
CA LEU A 56 -5.03 11.59 2.31
C LEU A 56 -6.25 11.02 3.06
N LEU A 57 -7.27 11.81 3.30
CA LEU A 57 -8.52 11.32 3.90
C LEU A 57 -9.22 10.30 2.99
N LEU A 58 -9.25 10.55 1.68
CA LEU A 58 -9.78 9.58 0.70
C LEU A 58 -8.94 8.30 0.67
N LEU A 59 -7.61 8.41 0.64
CA LEU A 59 -6.73 7.25 0.65
C LEU A 59 -6.94 6.40 1.91
N ASN A 60 -7.06 7.02 3.07
CA ASN A 60 -7.33 6.30 4.32
C ASN A 60 -8.64 5.52 4.26
N ARG A 61 -9.69 6.08 3.67
CA ARG A 61 -10.96 5.38 3.42
C ARG A 61 -10.79 4.23 2.43
N ASP A 62 -10.09 4.46 1.32
CA ASP A 62 -9.86 3.46 0.28
C ASP A 62 -9.03 2.28 0.81
N MET A 63 -8.11 2.54 1.73
CA MET A 63 -7.31 1.50 2.38
C MET A 63 -8.05 0.71 3.46
N ALA A 64 -9.19 1.18 3.95
CA ALA A 64 -9.88 0.58 5.11
C ALA A 64 -10.15 -0.91 4.95
N LYS A 65 -10.53 -1.36 3.75
CA LYS A 65 -10.77 -2.78 3.46
C LYS A 65 -9.47 -3.61 3.54
N ALA A 66 -8.37 -3.07 3.01
CA ALA A 66 -7.06 -3.73 3.09
C ALA A 66 -6.57 -3.81 4.54
N VAL A 67 -6.68 -2.71 5.28
CA VAL A 67 -6.32 -2.65 6.72
C VAL A 67 -7.12 -3.66 7.53
N ALA A 68 -8.44 -3.75 7.33
CA ALA A 68 -9.29 -4.71 8.01
C ALA A 68 -8.93 -6.16 7.67
N ALA A 69 -8.56 -6.45 6.42
CA ALA A 69 -8.14 -7.78 6.01
C ALA A 69 -6.82 -8.21 6.69
N VAL A 70 -5.89 -7.28 6.85
CA VAL A 70 -4.63 -7.52 7.57
C VAL A 70 -4.90 -7.70 9.07
N ASP A 71 -5.67 -6.79 9.69
CA ASP A 71 -5.99 -6.84 11.13
C ASP A 71 -6.67 -8.16 11.53
N ALA A 72 -7.50 -8.71 10.65
CA ALA A 72 -8.22 -9.96 10.91
C ALA A 72 -7.30 -11.18 11.09
N VAL A 73 -6.08 -11.15 10.54
CA VAL A 73 -5.20 -12.33 10.49
C VAL A 73 -3.78 -12.08 11.00
N ALA A 74 -3.39 -10.83 11.17
CA ALA A 74 -2.04 -10.48 11.60
C ALA A 74 -1.77 -10.92 13.04
N ALA A 75 -0.61 -11.54 13.28
CA ALA A 75 -0.15 -11.84 14.63
C ALA A 75 -0.08 -10.56 15.47
N PRO A 76 -0.54 -10.61 16.75
CA PRO A 76 -0.53 -9.42 17.61
C PRO A 76 0.88 -8.93 17.98
N THR A 77 1.89 -9.76 17.73
CA THR A 77 3.30 -9.44 17.97
C THR A 77 3.94 -8.52 16.93
N LEU A 78 3.26 -8.28 15.78
CA LEU A 78 3.78 -7.36 14.78
C LEU A 78 3.85 -5.93 15.34
N THR A 79 4.96 -5.26 15.09
CA THR A 79 5.09 -3.82 15.35
C THR A 79 4.21 -3.00 14.42
N GLN A 80 3.97 -1.74 14.74
CA GLN A 80 3.17 -0.86 13.86
C GLN A 80 3.79 -0.70 12.47
N PRO A 81 5.11 -0.45 12.30
CA PRO A 81 5.72 -0.40 10.96
C PRO A 81 5.57 -1.70 10.16
N GLN A 82 5.65 -2.85 10.81
CA GLN A 82 5.44 -4.14 10.18
C GLN A 82 4.00 -4.30 9.69
N PHE A 83 3.04 -3.93 10.51
CA PHE A 83 1.63 -3.91 10.15
C PHE A 83 1.36 -2.95 8.97
N ASP A 84 1.88 -1.73 9.02
CA ASP A 84 1.73 -0.73 7.97
C ASP A 84 2.26 -1.23 6.62
N ALA A 85 3.43 -1.86 6.62
CA ALA A 85 4.03 -2.41 5.40
C ALA A 85 3.17 -3.52 4.78
N VAL A 86 2.54 -4.37 5.59
CA VAL A 86 1.62 -5.39 5.09
C VAL A 86 0.33 -4.76 4.57
N CYS A 87 -0.18 -3.71 5.22
CA CYS A 87 -1.34 -2.96 4.73
C CYS A 87 -1.07 -2.35 3.35
N ASP A 88 0.10 -1.75 3.14
CA ASP A 88 0.51 -1.24 1.83
C ASP A 88 0.56 -2.35 0.77
N LEU A 89 1.13 -3.51 1.10
CA LEU A 89 1.16 -4.65 0.19
C LEU A 89 -0.26 -5.10 -0.21
N VAL A 90 -1.15 -5.27 0.75
CA VAL A 90 -2.53 -5.73 0.49
C VAL A 90 -3.31 -4.69 -0.30
N TYR A 91 -3.13 -3.41 -0.03
CA TYR A 91 -3.74 -2.34 -0.83
C TYR A 91 -3.25 -2.36 -2.28
N ASN A 92 -1.95 -2.58 -2.49
CA ASN A 92 -1.30 -2.60 -3.80
C ASN A 92 -1.60 -3.89 -4.61
N ALA A 93 -1.61 -5.05 -3.96
CA ALA A 93 -1.66 -6.36 -4.62
C ALA A 93 -2.95 -7.18 -4.36
N GLY A 94 -3.82 -6.70 -3.47
CA GLY A 94 -5.05 -7.38 -3.09
C GLY A 94 -4.89 -8.36 -1.91
N ALA A 95 -6.00 -8.67 -1.25
CA ALA A 95 -6.01 -9.52 -0.04
C ALA A 95 -5.60 -10.99 -0.28
N GLY A 96 -5.63 -11.45 -1.52
CA GLY A 96 -5.22 -12.81 -1.88
C GLY A 96 -3.74 -13.10 -1.51
N VAL A 97 -2.90 -12.08 -1.48
CA VAL A 97 -1.46 -12.25 -1.14
C VAL A 97 -1.21 -12.70 0.31
N ILE A 98 -2.18 -12.47 1.20
CA ILE A 98 -2.13 -12.89 2.60
C ILE A 98 -3.07 -14.06 2.92
N ALA A 99 -3.56 -14.77 1.91
CA ALA A 99 -4.35 -15.99 2.12
C ALA A 99 -3.56 -17.02 2.92
N ALA A 100 -4.24 -17.84 3.73
CA ALA A 100 -3.60 -18.84 4.58
C ALA A 100 -2.74 -19.85 3.82
N SER A 101 -3.05 -20.06 2.53
CA SER A 101 -2.31 -20.96 1.63
C SER A 101 -1.00 -20.36 1.11
N THR A 102 -0.76 -19.06 1.29
CA THR A 102 0.45 -18.38 0.82
C THR A 102 1.53 -18.36 1.91
N GLY A 103 2.81 -18.33 1.49
CA GLY A 103 3.91 -18.17 2.44
C GLY A 103 3.84 -16.84 3.19
N THR A 104 3.41 -15.77 2.53
CA THR A 104 3.21 -14.46 3.16
C THR A 104 2.10 -14.51 4.22
N GLY A 105 0.95 -15.11 3.87
CA GLY A 105 -0.19 -15.23 4.79
C GLY A 105 0.10 -16.12 5.98
N LYS A 106 0.89 -17.19 5.79
CA LYS A 106 1.34 -18.04 6.89
C LYS A 106 2.28 -17.27 7.83
N ALA A 107 3.32 -16.63 7.30
CA ALA A 107 4.26 -15.85 8.10
C ALA A 107 3.57 -14.71 8.87
N LEU A 108 2.57 -14.06 8.27
CA LEU A 108 1.77 -13.01 8.91
C LEU A 108 1.00 -13.53 10.14
N ARG A 109 0.39 -14.71 10.02
CA ARG A 109 -0.38 -15.34 11.11
C ARG A 109 0.52 -15.88 12.21
N ASP A 110 1.66 -16.44 11.84
CA ASP A 110 2.63 -17.03 12.78
C ASP A 110 3.48 -15.96 13.50
N GLY A 111 3.47 -14.71 13.01
CA GLY A 111 4.37 -13.67 13.51
C GLY A 111 5.83 -13.90 13.12
N ASP A 112 6.07 -14.69 12.07
CA ASP A 112 7.42 -14.92 11.53
C ASP A 112 7.87 -13.70 10.71
N THR A 113 8.42 -12.72 11.44
CA THR A 113 8.81 -11.43 10.87
C THR A 113 9.97 -11.53 9.88
N ALA A 114 10.88 -12.49 10.07
CA ALA A 114 11.99 -12.70 9.14
C ALA A 114 11.52 -13.19 7.77
N THR A 115 10.67 -14.22 7.76
CA THR A 115 10.05 -14.71 6.51
C THR A 115 9.14 -13.65 5.89
N LEU A 116 8.33 -12.96 6.70
CA LEU A 116 7.42 -11.91 6.21
C LEU A 116 8.19 -10.78 5.53
N ARG A 117 9.27 -10.30 6.14
CA ARG A 117 10.17 -9.29 5.56
C ARG A 117 10.71 -9.72 4.20
N ASN A 118 11.20 -10.97 4.11
CA ASN A 118 11.71 -11.51 2.86
C ASN A 118 10.63 -11.58 1.78
N LYS A 119 9.43 -12.05 2.13
CA LYS A 119 8.29 -12.11 1.20
C LYS A 119 7.89 -10.74 0.68
N LEU A 120 7.86 -9.70 1.52
CA LEU A 120 7.53 -8.34 1.09
C LEU A 120 8.44 -7.82 -0.03
N GLY A 121 9.73 -8.17 -0.01
CA GLY A 121 10.70 -7.79 -1.03
C GLY A 121 10.52 -8.51 -2.37
N GLN A 122 9.72 -9.57 -2.43
CA GLN A 122 9.51 -10.40 -3.63
C GLN A 122 8.33 -9.95 -4.50
N PHE A 123 7.52 -8.98 -4.07
CA PHE A 123 6.38 -8.46 -4.84
C PHE A 123 6.82 -7.44 -5.88
N ILE A 124 7.52 -7.93 -6.91
CA ILE A 124 8.15 -7.13 -7.97
C ILE A 124 7.64 -7.49 -9.37
N TYR A 125 6.72 -8.46 -9.48
CA TYR A 125 6.21 -8.97 -10.75
C TYR A 125 4.78 -8.52 -11.02
N GLN A 126 4.51 -8.23 -12.29
CA GLN A 126 3.15 -8.11 -12.84
C GLN A 126 3.13 -8.82 -14.18
N ASN A 127 2.13 -9.71 -14.39
CA ASN A 127 1.99 -10.51 -15.60
C ASN A 127 3.29 -11.26 -15.97
N GLY A 128 3.99 -11.82 -14.97
CA GLY A 128 5.23 -12.56 -15.14
C GLY A 128 6.47 -11.72 -15.45
N LYS A 129 6.35 -10.40 -15.45
CA LYS A 129 7.46 -9.48 -15.72
C LYS A 129 7.83 -8.66 -14.50
N VAL A 130 9.13 -8.45 -14.28
CA VAL A 130 9.63 -7.52 -13.26
C VAL A 130 9.35 -6.08 -13.72
N LEU A 131 8.71 -5.31 -12.83
CA LEU A 131 8.47 -3.88 -13.07
C LEU A 131 9.31 -3.04 -12.10
N LEU A 132 10.00 -2.03 -12.65
CA LEU A 132 10.82 -1.13 -11.84
C LEU A 132 10.02 -0.41 -10.75
N GLY A 133 8.79 0.02 -11.05
CA GLY A 133 7.91 0.64 -10.06
C GLY A 133 7.60 -0.30 -8.88
N LEU A 134 7.35 -1.58 -9.14
CA LEU A 134 7.13 -2.59 -8.10
C LEU A 134 8.43 -2.90 -7.34
N LYS A 135 9.58 -3.00 -8.01
CA LYS A 135 10.88 -3.14 -7.33
C LYS A 135 11.12 -2.01 -6.33
N ARG A 136 10.89 -0.77 -6.76
CA ARG A 136 11.04 0.43 -5.94
C ARG A 136 10.10 0.42 -4.74
N ARG A 137 8.83 0.13 -4.97
CA ARG A 137 7.84 0.06 -3.89
C ARG A 137 8.14 -1.08 -2.92
N ALA A 138 8.54 -2.25 -3.40
CA ALA A 138 8.92 -3.38 -2.57
C ALA A 138 10.13 -3.07 -1.67
N ALA A 139 11.17 -2.46 -2.22
CA ALA A 139 12.34 -2.05 -1.44
C ALA A 139 11.99 -0.98 -0.39
N GLY A 140 11.18 0.02 -0.75
CA GLY A 140 10.67 1.01 0.19
C GLY A 140 9.81 0.37 1.28
N ARG A 141 8.94 -0.57 0.92
CA ARG A 141 8.08 -1.31 1.85
C ARG A 141 8.90 -2.11 2.87
N VAL A 142 9.99 -2.74 2.45
CA VAL A 142 10.91 -3.42 3.37
C VAL A 142 11.56 -2.42 4.33
N ALA A 143 11.98 -1.27 3.85
CA ALA A 143 12.54 -0.21 4.70
C ALA A 143 11.51 0.32 5.72
N LEU A 144 10.24 0.48 5.31
CA LEU A 144 9.14 0.82 6.22
C LEU A 144 8.94 -0.27 7.28
N PHE A 145 8.94 -1.54 6.88
CA PHE A 145 8.84 -2.70 7.78
C PHE A 145 9.94 -2.69 8.84
N ASP A 146 11.14 -2.28 8.46
CA ASP A 146 12.30 -2.15 9.35
C ASP A 146 12.22 -0.94 10.29
N GLY A 147 11.16 -0.13 10.21
CA GLY A 147 10.89 0.99 11.12
C GLY A 147 11.34 2.35 10.60
N MET A 148 11.71 2.49 9.33
CA MET A 148 12.06 3.80 8.78
C MET A 148 10.85 4.71 8.67
N LEU A 149 11.07 6.03 8.80
CA LEU A 149 10.08 7.03 8.44
C LEU A 149 9.79 6.97 6.94
N TRP A 150 8.56 7.30 6.55
CA TRP A 150 8.11 7.14 5.16
C TRP A 150 8.98 7.89 4.14
N GLN A 151 9.52 9.07 4.50
CA GLN A 151 10.41 9.83 3.60
C GLN A 151 11.70 9.06 3.32
N GLN A 152 12.28 8.44 4.34
CA GLN A 152 13.49 7.63 4.22
C GLN A 152 13.20 6.34 3.44
N ALA A 153 12.08 5.67 3.75
CA ALA A 153 11.66 4.45 3.07
C ALA A 153 11.39 4.71 1.58
N GLU A 154 10.71 5.82 1.24
CA GLU A 154 10.52 6.24 -0.15
C GLU A 154 11.86 6.45 -0.87
N LYS A 155 12.78 7.16 -0.23
CA LYS A 155 14.13 7.43 -0.78
C LYS A 155 14.89 6.14 -1.07
N VAL A 156 14.86 5.18 -0.14
CA VAL A 156 15.46 3.84 -0.34
C VAL A 156 14.84 3.15 -1.54
N GLY A 157 13.53 3.13 -1.64
CA GLY A 157 12.84 2.50 -2.76
C GLY A 157 13.18 3.15 -4.10
N ARG A 158 13.11 4.48 -4.19
CA ARG A 158 13.38 5.21 -5.43
C ARG A 158 14.85 5.13 -5.90
N ALA A 159 15.79 4.81 -5.02
CA ALA A 159 17.18 4.59 -5.35
C ALA A 159 17.41 3.27 -6.12
N VAL A 160 16.46 2.35 -6.13
CA VAL A 160 16.55 1.08 -6.88
C VAL A 160 16.50 1.35 -8.39
N LYS A 161 17.46 0.74 -9.11
CA LYS A 161 17.62 0.86 -10.57
C LYS A 161 17.08 -0.37 -11.30
#